data_7e954a4bd56d3361f59a01294fda977b
#
_entry.id   7e954a4bd56d3361f59a01294fda977b
#
_cell.length_a   1.000
_cell.length_b   1.000
_cell.length_c   1.000
_cell.angle_alpha   90.00
_cell.angle_beta   90.00
_cell.angle_gamma   90.00
#
_symmetry.space_group_name_H-M   'P 1'
#
loop_
_entity.id
_entity.type
_entity.pdbx_description
1 polymer ?
#
loop_
_entity_poly.entity_id
_entity_poly.type
_entity_poly.pdbx_seq_one_letter_code
_entity_poly.pdbx_strand_id
1 'polypeptide(L)'
;MRGSSKIYEWLRAAMLAGPIVLAPLDAVLADCKPDHFRPLFFIKSMGACAFDSETLSFAGTPAEQATCLMRGMDSSRNLEPRLQGLPHALAERVGKTNGLPLRATLSDYLPMLGLEGELGDFLWLPVSRAHDNDLAAPMARYFVIHDTSGPNFGRRSFPDDIDGGGKVNDLRNFECHDGWGKAHVVISRTGELLLVHDYSTPWRETKFEQAAEFGGALKGLFLHNEMIQPRRSAPGRGRRNDARSPDPPFTAAQYDRIALLYVIASVRAEHWLIPAFHAAIDAQIPNGHDDPLNFNIDNFANSLDAVMAKLGTPDQVQAAHQ
;
A
#
# COMPACT_ATOMS: atom_id res chain seq x y z
N MET A 1 65.03 -31.27 53.53
CA MET A 1 63.95 -31.41 54.50
C MET A 1 62.67 -30.93 53.85
N ARG A 2 61.73 -31.87 53.71
CA ARG A 2 60.34 -31.81 53.39
C ARG A 2 59.79 -30.66 52.50
N GLY A 3 59.61 -31.02 51.22
CA GLY A 3 58.78 -30.32 50.26
C GLY A 3 57.34 -30.75 50.39
N SER A 4 56.42 -29.82 50.21
CA SER A 4 55.02 -30.11 50.12
C SER A 4 54.52 -29.72 48.73
N SER A 5 54.02 -30.71 47.96
CA SER A 5 53.39 -30.58 46.67
C SER A 5 51.97 -30.10 46.85
N LYS A 6 51.62 -29.07 46.15
CA LYS A 6 50.21 -28.70 46.00
C LYS A 6 49.70 -29.16 44.66
N ILE A 7 48.76 -30.05 44.67
CA ILE A 7 48.00 -30.60 43.58
C ILE A 7 46.97 -29.53 43.16
N TYR A 8 46.99 -29.10 41.88
CA TYR A 8 45.95 -28.25 41.28
C TYR A 8 44.85 -29.15 40.75
N GLU A 9 43.71 -29.09 41.41
CA GLU A 9 42.46 -29.64 40.89
C GLU A 9 41.89 -28.69 39.81
N TRP A 10 41.75 -29.21 38.59
CA TRP A 10 41.03 -28.56 37.49
C TRP A 10 39.57 -28.91 37.62
N LEU A 11 38.77 -27.93 38.08
CA LEU A 11 37.31 -27.98 37.98
C LEU A 11 36.92 -27.79 36.50
N ARG A 12 36.49 -28.87 35.88
CA ARG A 12 35.77 -28.82 34.59
C ARG A 12 34.36 -28.29 34.83
N ALA A 13 34.14 -27.03 34.50
CA ALA A 13 32.78 -26.48 34.36
C ALA A 13 32.18 -27.05 33.07
N ALA A 14 31.24 -27.97 33.18
CA ALA A 14 30.43 -28.42 32.06
C ALA A 14 29.40 -27.31 31.77
N MET A 15 29.61 -26.56 30.68
CA MET A 15 28.59 -25.68 30.13
C MET A 15 27.51 -26.57 29.53
N LEU A 16 26.37 -26.64 30.18
CA LEU A 16 25.12 -27.12 29.60
C LEU A 16 24.61 -26.07 28.64
N ALA A 17 24.98 -26.21 27.35
CA ALA A 17 24.32 -25.49 26.27
C ALA A 17 22.95 -26.10 26.08
N GLY A 18 21.93 -25.52 26.73
CA GLY A 18 20.54 -25.79 26.39
C GLY A 18 20.24 -25.30 24.98
N PRO A 19 19.34 -25.96 24.22
CA PRO A 19 18.94 -25.47 22.93
C PRO A 19 18.24 -24.11 23.13
N ILE A 20 18.80 -23.06 22.53
CA ILE A 20 18.08 -21.79 22.36
C ILE A 20 16.97 -22.09 21.35
N VAL A 21 15.78 -22.34 21.86
CA VAL A 21 14.56 -22.33 21.03
C VAL A 21 14.35 -20.87 20.63
N LEU A 22 14.85 -20.50 19.46
CA LEU A 22 14.41 -19.29 18.78
C LEU A 22 12.93 -19.52 18.47
N ALA A 23 12.06 -18.96 19.29
CA ALA A 23 10.66 -18.80 18.89
C ALA A 23 10.66 -18.02 17.57
N PRO A 24 9.91 -18.48 16.54
CA PRO A 24 9.73 -17.67 15.35
C PRO A 24 9.14 -16.34 15.86
N LEU A 25 9.77 -15.23 15.46
CA LEU A 25 9.09 -13.93 15.47
C LEU A 25 8.01 -14.03 14.38
N ASP A 26 6.87 -14.63 14.77
CA ASP A 26 5.65 -14.37 14.03
C ASP A 26 5.48 -12.86 14.08
N ALA A 27 5.65 -12.20 12.94
CA ALA A 27 5.20 -10.85 12.75
C ALA A 27 3.69 -10.91 13.09
N VAL A 28 3.35 -10.44 14.29
CA VAL A 28 1.96 -10.38 14.74
C VAL A 28 1.32 -9.34 13.84
N LEU A 29 0.79 -9.80 12.70
CA LEU A 29 -0.21 -9.03 11.97
C LEU A 29 -1.27 -8.70 13.00
N ALA A 30 -1.43 -7.43 13.30
CA ALA A 30 -2.38 -7.00 14.31
C ALA A 30 -3.74 -7.63 13.97
N ASP A 31 -4.33 -8.33 14.94
CA ASP A 31 -5.62 -9.03 14.76
C ASP A 31 -6.72 -7.95 14.67
N CYS A 32 -6.80 -7.34 13.50
CA CYS A 32 -7.80 -6.32 13.21
C CYS A 32 -9.18 -6.95 13.24
N LYS A 33 -10.12 -6.29 13.88
CA LYS A 33 -11.52 -6.75 13.87
C LYS A 33 -12.00 -6.90 12.43
N PRO A 34 -12.81 -7.93 12.13
CA PRO A 34 -13.35 -8.12 10.80
C PRO A 34 -14.03 -6.85 10.28
N ASP A 35 -13.82 -6.58 8.99
CA ASP A 35 -14.53 -5.54 8.28
C ASP A 35 -16.05 -5.73 8.43
N HIS A 36 -16.70 -4.82 9.14
CA HIS A 36 -18.14 -4.82 9.27
C HIS A 36 -18.75 -4.09 8.08
N PHE A 37 -19.29 -4.86 7.14
CA PHE A 37 -20.07 -4.30 6.04
C PHE A 37 -21.22 -3.46 6.59
N ARG A 38 -21.20 -2.16 6.28
CA ARG A 38 -22.29 -1.23 6.53
C ARG A 38 -22.78 -0.72 5.18
N PRO A 39 -23.82 -1.33 4.61
CA PRO A 39 -24.28 -0.93 3.29
C PRO A 39 -24.67 0.54 3.30
N LEU A 40 -24.04 1.32 2.45
CA LEU A 40 -24.43 2.69 2.16
C LEU A 40 -25.55 2.63 1.14
N PHE A 41 -26.70 3.20 1.48
CA PHE A 41 -27.84 3.25 0.58
C PHE A 41 -27.68 4.44 -0.38
N PHE A 42 -27.94 4.18 -1.67
CA PHE A 42 -28.07 5.17 -2.75
C PHE A 42 -26.78 5.70 -3.39
N ILE A 43 -26.18 4.89 -4.22
CA ILE A 43 -25.36 5.44 -5.29
C ILE A 43 -26.24 5.66 -6.51
N LYS A 44 -26.68 6.89 -6.73
CA LYS A 44 -27.46 7.26 -7.94
C LYS A 44 -26.63 7.23 -9.22
N SER A 45 -25.29 7.24 -9.08
CA SER A 45 -24.33 7.06 -10.15
C SER A 45 -23.10 6.39 -9.57
N MET A 46 -22.65 5.32 -10.19
CA MET A 46 -21.50 4.55 -9.74
C MET A 46 -20.19 5.25 -10.10
N GLY A 47 -19.81 6.27 -9.32
CA GLY A 47 -18.55 6.97 -9.47
C GLY A 47 -18.40 7.70 -10.81
N ALA A 48 -17.26 8.33 -11.02
CA ALA A 48 -16.94 9.03 -12.26
C ALA A 48 -16.47 8.11 -13.39
N CYS A 49 -16.18 6.84 -13.08
CA CYS A 49 -15.82 5.78 -14.02
C CYS A 49 -16.90 4.70 -13.96
N ALA A 50 -17.50 4.38 -15.10
CA ALA A 50 -18.56 3.39 -15.16
C ALA A 50 -18.04 2.02 -14.69
N PHE A 51 -18.80 1.35 -13.84
CA PHE A 51 -18.47 0.04 -13.29
C PHE A 51 -19.53 -0.99 -13.67
N ASP A 52 -19.07 -2.16 -14.06
CA ASP A 52 -19.92 -3.31 -14.37
C ASP A 52 -19.89 -4.29 -13.19
N SER A 53 -21.03 -4.47 -12.55
CA SER A 53 -21.18 -5.36 -11.39
C SER A 53 -21.19 -6.83 -11.75
N GLU A 54 -21.41 -7.21 -13.02
CA GLU A 54 -21.39 -8.61 -13.46
C GLU A 54 -19.94 -9.09 -13.64
N THR A 55 -19.12 -8.25 -14.28
CA THR A 55 -17.70 -8.55 -14.51
C THR A 55 -16.78 -8.07 -13.38
N LEU A 56 -17.31 -7.33 -12.41
CA LEU A 56 -16.58 -6.68 -11.32
C LEU A 56 -15.40 -5.86 -11.87
N SER A 57 -15.67 -5.01 -12.86
CA SER A 57 -14.63 -4.24 -13.56
C SER A 57 -15.14 -2.85 -13.95
N PHE A 58 -14.26 -1.86 -13.90
CA PHE A 58 -14.55 -0.59 -14.54
C PHE A 58 -14.53 -0.74 -16.06
N ALA A 59 -15.30 0.09 -16.75
CA ALA A 59 -15.45 0.05 -18.19
C ALA A 59 -14.16 0.44 -18.93
N GLY A 60 -13.89 -0.21 -20.04
CA GLY A 60 -12.76 0.03 -20.92
C GLY A 60 -11.59 -0.91 -20.69
N THR A 61 -10.54 -0.72 -21.48
CA THR A 61 -9.26 -1.42 -21.32
C THR A 61 -8.58 -1.06 -20.00
N PRO A 62 -7.67 -1.87 -19.45
CA PRO A 62 -6.97 -1.52 -18.21
C PRO A 62 -6.33 -0.13 -18.22
N ALA A 63 -5.74 0.29 -19.35
CA ALA A 63 -5.18 1.63 -19.50
C ALA A 63 -6.25 2.73 -19.46
N GLU A 64 -7.39 2.50 -20.10
CA GLU A 64 -8.53 3.42 -20.05
C GLU A 64 -9.15 3.51 -18.64
N GLN A 65 -9.21 2.39 -17.92
CA GLN A 65 -9.62 2.37 -16.52
C GLN A 65 -8.65 3.21 -15.67
N ALA A 66 -7.34 3.00 -15.80
CA ALA A 66 -6.33 3.76 -15.06
C ALA A 66 -6.41 5.27 -15.37
N THR A 67 -6.58 5.69 -16.64
CA THR A 67 -6.75 7.12 -17.00
C THR A 67 -8.01 7.74 -16.37
N CYS A 68 -9.03 6.95 -16.09
CA CYS A 68 -10.21 7.41 -15.37
C CYS A 68 -10.00 7.40 -13.85
N LEU A 69 -9.35 6.36 -13.32
CA LEU A 69 -9.24 6.11 -11.89
C LEU A 69 -8.08 6.87 -11.21
N MET A 70 -7.10 7.37 -11.96
CA MET A 70 -5.98 8.15 -11.42
C MET A 70 -6.21 9.66 -11.51
N ARG A 71 -7.45 10.11 -11.52
CA ARG A 71 -7.80 11.53 -11.48
C ARG A 71 -7.72 12.05 -10.06
N GLY A 72 -6.96 13.09 -9.85
CA GLY A 72 -6.92 13.82 -8.59
C GLY A 72 -8.14 14.72 -8.38
N MET A 73 -8.13 15.42 -7.26
CA MET A 73 -9.11 16.45 -6.93
C MET A 73 -8.47 17.82 -7.05
N ASP A 74 -9.18 18.76 -7.65
CA ASP A 74 -8.77 20.15 -7.70
C ASP A 74 -8.90 20.82 -6.31
N SER A 75 -8.38 22.04 -6.21
CA SER A 75 -8.46 22.81 -4.98
C SER A 75 -9.90 23.13 -4.53
N SER A 76 -10.90 22.93 -5.39
CA SER A 76 -12.32 23.11 -5.10
C SER A 76 -13.03 21.79 -4.76
N ARG A 77 -12.27 20.69 -4.70
CA ARG A 77 -12.76 19.32 -4.47
C ARG A 77 -13.67 18.80 -5.61
N ASN A 78 -13.42 19.27 -6.83
CA ASN A 78 -13.98 18.63 -8.00
C ASN A 78 -12.95 17.63 -8.55
N LEU A 79 -13.46 16.50 -9.03
CA LEU A 79 -12.63 15.54 -9.72
C LEU A 79 -12.06 16.16 -10.99
N GLU A 80 -10.74 16.08 -11.17
CA GLU A 80 -10.06 16.58 -12.35
C GLU A 80 -10.54 15.86 -13.63
N PRO A 81 -10.34 16.45 -14.81
CA PRO A 81 -10.64 15.79 -16.07
C PRO A 81 -9.91 14.46 -16.19
N ARG A 82 -10.46 13.54 -16.99
CA ARG A 82 -9.80 12.29 -17.32
C ARG A 82 -8.41 12.56 -17.90
N LEU A 83 -7.41 11.77 -17.49
CA LEU A 83 -6.06 11.89 -18.03
C LEU A 83 -6.06 11.66 -19.54
N GLN A 84 -5.30 12.45 -20.28
CA GLN A 84 -5.12 12.29 -21.73
C GLN A 84 -4.34 11.01 -22.06
N GLY A 85 -3.51 10.53 -21.13
CA GLY A 85 -2.73 9.31 -21.24
C GLY A 85 -2.03 9.03 -19.92
N LEU A 86 -1.51 7.83 -19.78
CA LEU A 86 -0.66 7.44 -18.65
C LEU A 86 0.80 7.80 -18.95
N PRO A 87 1.62 8.13 -17.94
CA PRO A 87 3.07 8.12 -18.09
C PRO A 87 3.56 6.80 -18.67
N HIS A 88 4.65 6.83 -19.43
CA HIS A 88 5.17 5.68 -20.19
C HIS A 88 5.34 4.42 -19.33
N ALA A 89 5.93 4.57 -18.15
CA ALA A 89 6.12 3.45 -17.22
C ALA A 89 4.82 2.70 -16.86
N LEU A 90 3.72 3.41 -16.73
CA LEU A 90 2.40 2.81 -16.45
C LEU A 90 1.73 2.30 -17.74
N ALA A 91 1.79 3.08 -18.83
CA ALA A 91 1.16 2.72 -20.11
C ALA A 91 1.70 1.40 -20.67
N GLU A 92 2.98 1.12 -20.45
CA GLU A 92 3.61 -0.14 -20.89
C GLU A 92 3.24 -1.35 -20.04
N ARG A 93 2.74 -1.15 -18.83
CA ARG A 93 2.53 -2.22 -17.84
C ARG A 93 1.07 -2.50 -17.54
N VAL A 94 0.28 -1.50 -17.21
CA VAL A 94 -1.07 -1.64 -16.66
C VAL A 94 -1.91 -2.69 -17.41
N GLY A 95 -2.39 -3.69 -16.67
CA GLY A 95 -3.23 -4.77 -17.16
C GLY A 95 -2.52 -5.87 -17.97
N LYS A 96 -1.21 -5.77 -18.19
CA LYS A 96 -0.44 -6.78 -18.91
C LYS A 96 0.05 -7.89 -18.00
N THR A 97 0.30 -9.07 -18.56
CA THR A 97 0.87 -10.22 -17.86
C THR A 97 2.37 -10.40 -18.10
N ASN A 98 2.92 -9.71 -19.10
CA ASN A 98 4.35 -9.73 -19.41
C ASN A 98 5.11 -8.59 -18.71
N GLY A 99 6.44 -8.71 -18.65
CA GLY A 99 7.32 -7.71 -18.07
C GLY A 99 7.27 -7.64 -16.53
N LEU A 100 6.61 -8.58 -15.86
CA LEU A 100 6.69 -8.72 -14.40
C LEU A 100 8.06 -9.28 -14.01
N PRO A 101 8.71 -8.75 -12.96
CA PRO A 101 9.94 -9.36 -12.44
C PRO A 101 9.63 -10.72 -11.80
N LEU A 102 10.65 -11.56 -11.73
CA LEU A 102 10.55 -12.82 -11.01
C LEU A 102 10.42 -12.58 -9.51
N ARG A 103 9.65 -13.40 -8.80
CA ARG A 103 9.56 -13.34 -7.33
C ARG A 103 10.92 -13.51 -6.66
N ALA A 104 11.77 -14.40 -7.22
CA ALA A 104 13.13 -14.59 -6.72
C ALA A 104 13.96 -13.30 -6.79
N THR A 105 13.89 -12.57 -7.91
CA THR A 105 14.60 -11.30 -8.06
C THR A 105 14.11 -10.24 -7.05
N LEU A 106 12.80 -10.19 -6.78
CA LEU A 106 12.26 -9.35 -5.72
C LEU A 106 12.77 -9.79 -4.34
N SER A 107 12.75 -11.09 -4.06
CA SER A 107 13.25 -11.65 -2.80
C SER A 107 14.71 -11.29 -2.55
N ASP A 108 15.54 -11.32 -3.60
CA ASP A 108 16.97 -10.93 -3.52
C ASP A 108 17.14 -9.41 -3.38
N TYR A 109 16.18 -8.62 -3.83
CA TYR A 109 16.24 -7.16 -3.77
C TYR A 109 15.80 -6.59 -2.40
N LEU A 110 14.87 -7.24 -1.71
CA LEU A 110 14.33 -6.75 -0.42
C LEU A 110 15.42 -6.57 0.67
N PRO A 111 16.37 -7.50 0.87
CA PRO A 111 17.46 -7.33 1.83
C PRO A 111 18.33 -6.10 1.55
N MET A 112 18.55 -5.76 0.28
CA MET A 112 19.33 -4.58 -0.11
C MET A 112 18.64 -3.26 0.32
N LEU A 113 17.35 -3.31 0.54
CA LEU A 113 16.53 -2.19 1.04
C LEU A 113 16.28 -2.25 2.55
N GLY A 114 16.76 -3.31 3.24
CA GLY A 114 16.47 -3.56 4.64
C GLY A 114 15.00 -3.94 4.90
N LEU A 115 14.32 -4.52 3.93
CA LEU A 115 12.87 -4.82 3.97
C LEU A 115 12.56 -6.32 3.97
N GLU A 116 13.57 -7.17 4.15
CA GLU A 116 13.37 -8.62 4.19
C GLU A 116 12.42 -9.02 5.34
N GLY A 117 12.57 -8.38 6.52
CA GLY A 117 11.73 -8.65 7.69
C GLY A 117 10.26 -8.30 7.48
N GLU A 118 9.98 -7.19 6.79
CA GLU A 118 8.63 -6.71 6.59
C GLU A 118 7.94 -7.34 5.36
N LEU A 119 8.70 -7.53 4.27
CA LEU A 119 8.13 -7.91 2.97
C LEU A 119 8.53 -9.31 2.48
N GLY A 120 9.43 -10.00 3.17
CA GLY A 120 9.92 -11.31 2.75
C GLY A 120 8.78 -12.33 2.61
N ASP A 121 8.02 -12.54 3.67
CA ASP A 121 6.87 -13.45 3.66
C ASP A 121 5.68 -12.89 2.87
N PHE A 122 5.50 -11.57 2.92
CA PHE A 122 4.44 -10.85 2.18
C PHE A 122 4.50 -11.07 0.67
N LEU A 123 5.66 -11.39 0.12
CA LEU A 123 5.87 -11.61 -1.33
C LEU A 123 5.19 -12.90 -1.86
N TRP A 124 4.98 -13.93 -1.02
CA TRP A 124 4.70 -15.28 -1.49
C TRP A 124 3.22 -15.63 -1.60
N LEU A 125 2.36 -15.03 -0.79
CA LEU A 125 0.93 -15.29 -0.84
C LEU A 125 0.29 -14.68 -2.11
N PRO A 126 -0.75 -15.29 -2.68
CA PRO A 126 -1.52 -14.66 -3.75
C PRO A 126 -2.23 -13.41 -3.21
N VAL A 127 -2.69 -12.52 -4.08
CA VAL A 127 -3.58 -11.43 -3.67
C VAL A 127 -4.99 -11.97 -3.38
N SER A 128 -5.80 -11.19 -2.68
CA SER A 128 -7.19 -11.50 -2.38
C SER A 128 -8.04 -11.68 -3.65
N ARG A 129 -9.22 -12.25 -3.45
CA ARG A 129 -10.27 -12.36 -4.48
C ARG A 129 -11.52 -11.61 -4.05
N ALA A 130 -12.27 -11.13 -5.01
CA ALA A 130 -13.60 -10.60 -4.79
C ALA A 130 -14.49 -11.63 -4.05
N HIS A 131 -15.68 -11.20 -3.63
CA HIS A 131 -16.61 -12.03 -2.86
C HIS A 131 -15.96 -12.68 -1.62
N ASP A 132 -15.12 -11.91 -0.92
CA ASP A 132 -14.48 -12.35 0.32
C ASP A 132 -13.64 -13.63 0.16
N ASN A 133 -12.77 -13.63 -0.88
CA ASN A 133 -11.91 -14.76 -1.27
C ASN A 133 -12.65 -15.98 -1.86
N ASP A 134 -13.81 -15.78 -2.46
CA ASP A 134 -14.43 -16.86 -3.25
C ASP A 134 -13.49 -17.30 -4.38
N LEU A 135 -13.15 -18.59 -4.44
CA LEU A 135 -12.22 -19.15 -5.42
C LEU A 135 -12.70 -19.01 -6.87
N ALA A 136 -14.01 -18.91 -7.10
CA ALA A 136 -14.59 -18.67 -8.41
C ALA A 136 -14.59 -17.19 -8.81
N ALA A 137 -14.37 -16.28 -7.85
CA ALA A 137 -14.37 -14.84 -8.10
C ALA A 137 -13.01 -14.36 -8.65
N PRO A 138 -12.98 -13.23 -9.37
CA PRO A 138 -11.74 -12.65 -9.87
C PRO A 138 -10.80 -12.27 -8.73
N MET A 139 -9.49 -12.39 -8.96
CA MET A 139 -8.45 -11.85 -8.08
C MET A 139 -8.54 -10.32 -8.04
N ALA A 140 -7.94 -9.72 -7.01
CA ALA A 140 -7.79 -8.26 -6.92
C ALA A 140 -7.23 -7.69 -8.22
N ARG A 141 -7.87 -6.61 -8.69
CA ARG A 141 -7.54 -5.94 -9.96
C ARG A 141 -7.00 -4.54 -9.77
N TYR A 142 -7.33 -3.91 -8.65
CA TYR A 142 -7.09 -2.48 -8.45
C TYR A 142 -6.13 -2.26 -7.30
N PHE A 143 -5.09 -1.48 -7.57
CA PHE A 143 -4.13 -1.02 -6.58
C PHE A 143 -4.51 0.41 -6.19
N VAL A 144 -5.13 0.57 -5.02
CA VAL A 144 -5.69 1.85 -4.59
C VAL A 144 -4.67 2.60 -3.74
N ILE A 145 -4.44 3.84 -4.14
CA ILE A 145 -3.56 4.78 -3.47
C ILE A 145 -4.42 5.76 -2.68
N HIS A 146 -4.15 5.83 -1.39
CA HIS A 146 -4.79 6.72 -0.43
C HIS A 146 -3.78 7.69 0.17
N ASP A 147 -4.25 8.68 0.89
CA ASP A 147 -3.49 9.37 1.91
C ASP A 147 -4.30 9.44 3.22
N THR A 148 -3.60 9.46 4.33
CA THR A 148 -4.22 9.44 5.66
C THR A 148 -5.04 10.68 6.00
N SER A 149 -4.96 11.75 5.21
CA SER A 149 -5.55 13.08 5.49
C SER A 149 -5.26 13.58 6.92
N GLY A 150 -4.18 13.09 7.50
CA GLY A 150 -3.83 13.36 8.88
C GLY A 150 -2.33 13.13 9.24
N PRO A 151 -1.92 13.66 10.40
CA PRO A 151 -2.68 14.49 11.33
C PRO A 151 -3.04 15.88 10.77
N ASN A 152 -4.19 16.42 11.18
CA ASN A 152 -4.61 17.75 10.75
C ASN A 152 -4.11 18.83 11.74
N PHE A 153 -3.22 19.68 11.26
CA PHE A 153 -2.63 20.79 12.03
C PHE A 153 -3.54 22.02 12.12
N GLY A 154 -4.69 22.01 11.45
CA GLY A 154 -5.60 23.14 11.38
C GLY A 154 -4.91 24.36 10.74
N ARG A 155 -4.82 25.48 11.47
CA ARG A 155 -4.15 26.71 11.00
C ARG A 155 -2.67 26.80 11.39
N ARG A 156 -2.16 25.86 12.19
CA ARG A 156 -0.73 25.84 12.60
C ARG A 156 0.13 25.48 11.40
N SER A 157 1.39 25.92 11.41
CA SER A 157 2.39 25.46 10.44
C SER A 157 2.64 23.97 10.57
N PHE A 158 3.07 23.33 9.49
CA PHE A 158 3.68 22.03 9.58
C PHE A 158 4.97 22.12 10.40
N PRO A 159 5.34 21.06 11.16
CA PRO A 159 6.66 20.98 11.76
C PRO A 159 7.76 21.07 10.71
N ASP A 160 8.90 21.66 11.03
CA ASP A 160 10.04 21.76 10.10
C ASP A 160 10.66 20.38 9.79
N ASP A 161 10.51 19.42 10.71
CA ASP A 161 10.98 18.05 10.60
C ASP A 161 9.89 17.05 10.11
N ILE A 162 8.87 17.55 9.43
CA ILE A 162 7.70 16.76 9.01
C ILE A 162 8.07 15.51 8.18
N ASP A 163 9.16 15.57 7.43
CA ASP A 163 9.67 14.48 6.58
C ASP A 163 10.67 13.58 7.32
N GLY A 164 10.96 13.89 8.59
CA GLY A 164 11.82 13.11 9.46
C GLY A 164 11.06 12.17 10.38
N GLY A 165 11.73 11.71 11.40
CA GLY A 165 11.11 10.93 12.47
C GLY A 165 10.10 11.74 13.29
N GLY A 166 9.46 11.12 14.25
CA GLY A 166 8.60 11.78 15.22
C GLY A 166 7.11 11.46 15.05
N LYS A 167 6.25 12.20 15.76
CA LYS A 167 4.83 11.85 15.92
C LYS A 167 4.03 11.81 14.62
N VAL A 168 4.43 12.56 13.60
CA VAL A 168 3.74 12.55 12.30
C VAL A 168 3.91 11.22 11.60
N ASN A 169 5.10 10.64 11.71
CA ASN A 169 5.51 9.39 11.05
C ASN A 169 5.40 8.15 11.95
N ASP A 170 4.79 8.30 13.12
CA ASP A 170 4.59 7.18 14.06
C ASP A 170 3.52 6.22 13.53
N LEU A 171 3.97 5.15 12.89
CA LEU A 171 3.12 4.13 12.28
C LEU A 171 2.22 3.41 13.30
N ARG A 172 2.58 3.39 14.60
CA ARG A 172 1.76 2.81 15.66
C ARG A 172 0.38 3.45 15.76
N ASN A 173 0.21 4.69 15.28
CA ASN A 173 -1.09 5.35 15.20
C ASN A 173 -2.04 4.70 14.18
N PHE A 174 -1.52 3.80 13.33
CA PHE A 174 -2.26 3.13 12.27
C PHE A 174 -2.38 1.61 12.50
N GLU A 175 -1.80 1.11 13.59
CA GLU A 175 -2.08 -0.24 14.04
C GLU A 175 -3.58 -0.39 14.31
N CYS A 176 -4.06 -1.63 14.30
CA CYS A 176 -5.46 -1.95 14.53
C CYS A 176 -5.91 -1.61 15.96
N HIS A 177 -6.18 -0.33 16.20
CA HIS A 177 -6.83 0.13 17.41
C HIS A 177 -8.35 0.17 17.21
N ASP A 178 -9.10 -0.39 18.14
CA ASP A 178 -10.57 -0.35 18.17
C ASP A 178 -11.30 -0.93 16.93
N GLY A 179 -10.63 -1.76 16.16
CA GLY A 179 -11.20 -2.44 15.02
C GLY A 179 -11.19 -1.66 13.71
N TRP A 180 -10.35 -0.66 13.59
CA TRP A 180 -10.18 0.15 12.38
C TRP A 180 -8.77 -0.05 11.79
N GLY A 181 -8.55 -1.15 11.11
CA GLY A 181 -7.47 -1.22 10.14
C GLY A 181 -7.91 -0.51 8.86
N LYS A 182 -7.20 0.52 8.43
CA LYS A 182 -7.65 1.42 7.35
C LYS A 182 -7.16 1.00 5.98
N ALA A 183 -6.11 0.19 5.87
CA ALA A 183 -5.53 -0.22 4.61
C ALA A 183 -4.81 -1.55 4.76
N HIS A 184 -4.32 -2.12 3.67
CA HIS A 184 -3.39 -3.25 3.74
C HIS A 184 -2.02 -2.78 4.22
N VAL A 185 -1.55 -1.65 3.70
CA VAL A 185 -0.22 -1.11 4.01
C VAL A 185 -0.31 0.38 4.28
N VAL A 186 0.44 0.84 5.29
CA VAL A 186 0.64 2.27 5.58
C VAL A 186 2.11 2.63 5.38
N ILE A 187 2.37 3.75 4.69
CA ILE A 187 3.71 4.25 4.36
C ILE A 187 3.92 5.59 5.07
N SER A 188 4.95 5.67 5.93
CA SER A 188 5.34 6.93 6.55
C SER A 188 6.02 7.86 5.54
N ARG A 189 6.18 9.15 5.88
CA ARG A 189 6.92 10.10 5.05
C ARG A 189 8.42 9.78 4.96
N THR A 190 8.94 8.96 5.88
CA THR A 190 10.30 8.42 5.83
C THR A 190 10.44 7.19 4.93
N GLY A 191 9.33 6.64 4.43
CA GLY A 191 9.30 5.41 3.63
C GLY A 191 9.27 4.12 4.45
N GLU A 192 9.12 4.20 5.77
CA GLU A 192 8.88 3.03 6.62
C GLU A 192 7.48 2.46 6.35
N LEU A 193 7.32 1.16 6.54
CA LEU A 193 6.10 0.42 6.27
C LEU A 193 5.46 -0.11 7.55
N LEU A 194 4.14 -0.11 7.57
CA LEU A 194 3.34 -0.92 8.47
C LEU A 194 2.43 -1.82 7.63
N LEU A 195 2.61 -3.12 7.73
CA LEU A 195 1.69 -4.10 7.16
C LEU A 195 0.55 -4.32 8.15
N VAL A 196 -0.62 -3.82 7.82
CA VAL A 196 -1.84 -3.97 8.66
C VAL A 196 -2.57 -5.23 8.25
N HIS A 197 -2.72 -5.45 6.95
CA HIS A 197 -3.29 -6.67 6.37
C HIS A 197 -2.41 -7.17 5.23
N ASP A 198 -2.27 -8.48 5.11
CA ASP A 198 -1.68 -9.06 3.91
C ASP A 198 -2.61 -8.81 2.70
N TYR A 199 -2.03 -8.63 1.50
CA TYR A 199 -2.83 -8.49 0.26
C TYR A 199 -3.69 -9.72 -0.08
N SER A 200 -3.48 -10.86 0.57
CA SER A 200 -4.38 -12.02 0.49
C SER A 200 -5.63 -11.88 1.35
N THR A 201 -5.67 -10.89 2.25
CA THR A 201 -6.81 -10.62 3.12
C THR A 201 -7.83 -9.75 2.40
N PRO A 202 -9.05 -10.22 2.15
CA PRO A 202 -10.09 -9.38 1.57
C PRO A 202 -10.45 -8.24 2.52
N TRP A 203 -10.30 -7.01 2.05
CA TRP A 203 -10.57 -5.82 2.85
C TRP A 203 -11.33 -4.77 2.04
N ARG A 204 -12.03 -3.85 2.71
CA ARG A 204 -12.76 -2.71 2.11
C ARG A 204 -12.38 -1.43 2.81
N GLU A 205 -12.07 -0.40 2.05
CA GLU A 205 -11.75 0.91 2.61
C GLU A 205 -12.47 2.08 1.93
N THR A 206 -13.00 1.86 0.72
CA THR A 206 -13.75 2.88 0.00
C THR A 206 -15.25 2.81 0.29
N LYS A 207 -15.94 3.92 0.18
CA LYS A 207 -17.40 3.93 0.26
C LYS A 207 -18.06 3.24 -0.92
N PHE A 208 -17.39 3.27 -2.06
CA PHE A 208 -17.82 2.55 -3.25
C PHE A 208 -17.97 1.04 -2.96
N GLU A 209 -17.01 0.43 -2.28
CA GLU A 209 -17.05 -0.99 -1.93
C GLU A 209 -18.15 -1.34 -0.92
N GLN A 210 -18.65 -0.33 -0.20
CA GLN A 210 -19.73 -0.47 0.77
C GLN A 210 -21.11 -0.19 0.18
N ALA A 211 -21.21 0.04 -1.13
CA ALA A 211 -22.48 0.27 -1.77
C ALA A 211 -23.40 -0.95 -1.66
N ALA A 212 -24.64 -0.71 -1.29
CA ALA A 212 -25.64 -1.76 -1.07
C ALA A 212 -25.89 -2.61 -2.33
N GLU A 213 -25.76 -2.00 -3.51
CA GLU A 213 -25.93 -2.62 -4.82
C GLU A 213 -24.96 -3.80 -5.03
N PHE A 214 -23.79 -3.76 -4.43
CA PHE A 214 -22.78 -4.81 -4.59
C PHE A 214 -22.88 -5.92 -3.53
N GLY A 215 -23.64 -5.71 -2.46
CA GLY A 215 -23.89 -6.73 -1.45
C GLY A 215 -22.66 -7.36 -0.79
N GLY A 216 -21.49 -6.79 -0.95
CA GLY A 216 -20.23 -7.36 -0.49
C GLY A 216 -19.38 -8.01 -1.60
N ALA A 217 -19.86 -8.05 -2.83
CA ALA A 217 -19.15 -8.63 -3.97
C ALA A 217 -17.76 -8.02 -4.20
N LEU A 218 -17.57 -6.74 -3.83
CA LEU A 218 -16.31 -6.02 -4.03
C LEU A 218 -15.24 -6.32 -2.99
N LYS A 219 -15.58 -6.97 -1.86
CA LYS A 219 -14.61 -7.26 -0.80
C LYS A 219 -13.50 -8.17 -1.34
N GLY A 220 -12.28 -7.66 -1.36
CA GLY A 220 -11.10 -8.34 -1.89
C GLY A 220 -10.79 -8.06 -3.37
N LEU A 221 -11.52 -7.15 -4.03
CA LEU A 221 -11.22 -6.72 -5.40
C LEU A 221 -10.17 -5.61 -5.47
N PHE A 222 -9.99 -4.86 -4.38
CA PHE A 222 -9.13 -3.69 -4.25
C PHE A 222 -8.05 -3.94 -3.20
N LEU A 223 -6.82 -3.48 -3.49
CA LEU A 223 -5.69 -3.50 -2.56
C LEU A 223 -5.40 -2.06 -2.12
N HIS A 224 -5.56 -1.77 -0.85
CA HIS A 224 -5.51 -0.42 -0.30
C HIS A 224 -4.14 -0.09 0.29
N ASN A 225 -3.59 1.07 -0.06
CA ASN A 225 -2.28 1.54 0.37
C ASN A 225 -2.37 3.00 0.80
N GLU A 226 -2.16 3.24 2.07
CA GLU A 226 -2.18 4.56 2.68
C GLU A 226 -0.77 5.18 2.72
N MET A 227 -0.67 6.46 2.40
CA MET A 227 0.55 7.23 2.61
C MET A 227 0.29 8.34 3.62
N ILE A 228 1.13 8.46 4.64
CA ILE A 228 0.97 9.53 5.63
C ILE A 228 1.10 10.88 4.92
N GLN A 229 0.00 11.64 4.93
CA GLN A 229 -0.03 13.02 4.46
C GLN A 229 -0.72 13.91 5.48
N PRO A 230 0.05 14.64 6.30
CA PRO A 230 -0.51 15.64 7.21
C PRO A 230 -1.26 16.72 6.44
N ARG A 231 -2.27 17.30 7.07
CA ARG A 231 -3.12 18.29 6.44
C ARG A 231 -3.18 19.59 7.24
N ARG A 232 -3.53 20.66 6.56
CA ARG A 232 -3.81 21.97 7.17
C ARG A 232 -5.05 22.60 6.56
N SER A 233 -5.67 23.47 7.33
CA SER A 233 -6.81 24.26 6.87
C SER A 233 -6.38 25.36 5.91
N ALA A 234 -7.11 25.50 4.79
CA ALA A 234 -6.98 26.63 3.89
C ALA A 234 -7.78 27.86 4.42
N PRO A 235 -7.26 29.08 4.30
CA PRO A 235 -8.01 30.28 4.63
C PRO A 235 -9.31 30.36 3.82
N GLY A 236 -10.39 30.87 4.45
CA GLY A 236 -11.68 31.07 3.78
C GLY A 236 -12.56 29.83 3.62
N ARG A 237 -12.06 28.62 3.95
CA ARG A 237 -12.81 27.34 3.80
C ARG A 237 -13.37 26.77 5.12
N GLY A 238 -13.43 27.57 6.17
CA GLY A 238 -13.87 27.11 7.50
C GLY A 238 -12.73 26.51 8.33
N ARG A 239 -13.00 26.24 9.62
CA ARG A 239 -11.98 25.83 10.59
C ARG A 239 -11.59 24.35 10.46
N ARG A 240 -12.44 23.51 9.94
CA ARG A 240 -12.28 22.05 9.92
C ARG A 240 -11.88 21.50 8.54
N ASN A 241 -11.56 22.38 7.59
CA ASN A 241 -11.07 21.93 6.31
C ASN A 241 -9.62 21.42 6.40
N ASP A 242 -9.26 20.55 5.51
CA ASP A 242 -7.97 19.86 5.40
C ASP A 242 -7.36 20.05 3.99
N ALA A 243 -7.66 21.15 3.35
CA ALA A 243 -7.42 21.40 1.93
C ALA A 243 -5.96 21.71 1.57
N ARG A 244 -5.02 21.63 2.51
CA ARG A 244 -3.60 21.88 2.26
C ARG A 244 -2.74 20.70 2.68
N SER A 245 -2.01 20.17 1.72
CA SER A 245 -0.91 19.22 1.95
C SER A 245 0.40 19.94 2.32
N PRO A 246 1.43 19.22 2.79
CA PRO A 246 2.81 19.72 2.85
C PRO A 246 3.36 20.07 1.47
N ASP A 247 4.55 20.61 1.44
CA ASP A 247 5.36 20.78 0.24
C ASP A 247 6.76 20.20 0.52
N PRO A 248 7.14 19.08 -0.13
CA PRO A 248 6.36 18.33 -1.11
C PRO A 248 5.14 17.61 -0.50
N PRO A 249 4.08 17.38 -1.28
CA PRO A 249 2.88 16.64 -0.82
C PRO A 249 3.22 15.24 -0.32
N PHE A 250 4.05 14.53 -1.07
CA PHE A 250 4.62 13.22 -0.75
C PHE A 250 6.13 13.26 -0.98
N THR A 251 6.87 12.55 -0.16
CA THR A 251 8.32 12.46 -0.26
C THR A 251 8.76 11.49 -1.35
N ALA A 252 10.01 11.61 -1.82
CA ALA A 252 10.62 10.63 -2.72
C ALA A 252 10.60 9.22 -2.11
N ALA A 253 10.86 9.10 -0.80
CA ALA A 253 10.83 7.82 -0.09
C ALA A 253 9.44 7.17 -0.14
N GLN A 254 8.36 7.96 -0.07
CA GLN A 254 7.00 7.45 -0.23
C GLN A 254 6.72 6.98 -1.66
N TYR A 255 7.17 7.74 -2.68
CA TYR A 255 7.02 7.32 -4.07
C TYR A 255 7.80 6.04 -4.37
N ASP A 256 9.02 5.91 -3.89
CA ASP A 256 9.83 4.70 -4.06
C ASP A 256 9.16 3.49 -3.39
N ARG A 257 8.57 3.70 -2.23
CA ARG A 257 7.93 2.64 -1.47
C ARG A 257 6.60 2.19 -2.09
N ILE A 258 5.75 3.13 -2.51
CA ILE A 258 4.48 2.78 -3.15
C ILE A 258 4.72 2.11 -4.53
N ALA A 259 5.77 2.50 -5.26
CA ALA A 259 6.15 1.86 -6.50
C ALA A 259 6.62 0.41 -6.28
N LEU A 260 7.44 0.16 -5.25
CA LEU A 260 7.85 -1.20 -4.88
C LEU A 260 6.64 -2.07 -4.50
N LEU A 261 5.72 -1.55 -3.70
CA LEU A 261 4.50 -2.27 -3.31
C LEU A 261 3.60 -2.57 -4.52
N TYR A 262 3.52 -1.65 -5.49
CA TYR A 262 2.79 -1.87 -6.74
C TYR A 262 3.40 -3.01 -7.56
N VAL A 263 4.73 -3.08 -7.64
CA VAL A 263 5.43 -4.20 -8.30
C VAL A 263 5.16 -5.51 -7.56
N ILE A 264 5.31 -5.55 -6.23
CA ILE A 264 5.05 -6.73 -5.41
C ILE A 264 3.60 -7.21 -5.58
N ALA A 265 2.62 -6.30 -5.47
CA ALA A 265 1.22 -6.62 -5.63
C ALA A 265 0.92 -7.19 -7.02
N SER A 266 1.50 -6.59 -8.06
CA SER A 266 1.33 -7.04 -9.45
C SER A 266 1.97 -8.41 -9.69
N VAL A 267 3.13 -8.69 -9.13
CA VAL A 267 3.78 -10.02 -9.19
C VAL A 267 2.94 -11.08 -8.47
N ARG A 268 2.36 -10.74 -7.33
CA ARG A 268 1.44 -11.63 -6.58
C ARG A 268 0.14 -11.89 -7.32
N ALA A 269 -0.35 -10.90 -8.08
CA ALA A 269 -1.55 -11.00 -8.91
C ALA A 269 -1.28 -11.67 -10.27
N GLU A 270 -0.01 -11.92 -10.64
CA GLU A 270 0.43 -12.48 -11.93
C GLU A 270 0.07 -11.59 -13.14
N HIS A 271 -0.28 -10.35 -12.90
CA HIS A 271 -0.50 -9.32 -13.90
C HIS A 271 -0.31 -7.93 -13.29
N TRP A 272 0.02 -6.95 -14.12
CA TRP A 272 0.10 -5.57 -13.69
C TRP A 272 -1.28 -5.04 -13.30
N LEU A 273 -1.43 -4.70 -12.03
CA LEU A 273 -2.68 -4.18 -11.49
C LEU A 273 -3.02 -2.82 -12.09
N ILE A 274 -4.28 -2.40 -11.96
CA ILE A 274 -4.76 -1.10 -12.40
C ILE A 274 -4.65 -0.14 -11.21
N PRO A 275 -3.78 0.88 -11.29
CA PRO A 275 -3.68 1.86 -10.21
C PRO A 275 -4.90 2.77 -10.20
N ALA A 276 -5.32 3.16 -9.00
CA ALA A 276 -6.51 3.98 -8.79
C ALA A 276 -6.32 4.91 -7.59
N PHE A 277 -6.96 6.08 -7.61
CA PHE A 277 -7.07 6.97 -6.47
C PHE A 277 -8.42 6.78 -5.77
N HIS A 278 -8.43 6.83 -4.45
CA HIS A 278 -9.64 6.77 -3.66
C HIS A 278 -10.66 7.83 -4.12
N ALA A 279 -10.20 9.07 -4.34
CA ALA A 279 -11.02 10.17 -4.83
C ALA A 279 -11.81 9.84 -6.10
N ALA A 280 -11.20 9.13 -7.07
CA ALA A 280 -11.85 8.77 -8.31
C ALA A 280 -12.84 7.61 -8.13
N ILE A 281 -12.55 6.67 -7.23
CA ILE A 281 -13.44 5.56 -6.88
C ILE A 281 -14.68 6.09 -6.16
N ASP A 282 -14.50 6.95 -5.17
CA ASP A 282 -15.58 7.53 -4.37
C ASP A 282 -16.24 8.77 -4.99
N ALA A 283 -15.81 9.20 -6.18
CA ALA A 283 -16.35 10.37 -6.83
C ALA A 283 -17.86 10.23 -7.02
N GLN A 284 -18.60 11.33 -6.74
CA GLN A 284 -20.06 11.40 -6.77
C GLN A 284 -20.78 10.62 -5.65
N ILE A 285 -20.04 9.94 -4.78
CA ILE A 285 -20.62 9.34 -3.57
C ILE A 285 -20.77 10.45 -2.50
N PRO A 286 -21.91 10.55 -1.82
CA PRO A 286 -22.08 11.53 -0.76
C PRO A 286 -21.02 11.38 0.34
N ASN A 287 -20.30 12.46 0.63
CA ASN A 287 -19.15 12.50 1.52
C ASN A 287 -18.02 11.54 1.09
N GLY A 288 -17.88 11.25 -0.19
CA GLY A 288 -16.73 10.54 -0.77
C GLY A 288 -15.43 11.20 -0.37
N HIS A 289 -14.37 10.42 -0.31
CA HIS A 289 -13.05 10.91 0.03
C HIS A 289 -12.42 11.65 -1.14
N ASP A 290 -11.42 12.51 -0.89
CA ASP A 290 -10.76 13.34 -1.88
C ASP A 290 -9.23 13.09 -1.93
N ASP A 291 -8.79 11.99 -1.40
CA ASP A 291 -7.40 11.56 -1.35
C ASP A 291 -7.01 10.65 -2.55
N PRO A 292 -5.73 10.61 -2.91
CA PRO A 292 -4.59 11.34 -2.35
C PRO A 292 -4.50 12.79 -2.87
N LEU A 293 -4.31 13.76 -1.97
CA LEU A 293 -4.26 15.17 -2.36
C LEU A 293 -2.90 15.53 -2.97
N ASN A 294 -2.92 16.11 -4.18
CA ASN A 294 -1.73 16.57 -4.91
C ASN A 294 -0.71 15.44 -5.19
N PHE A 295 -1.16 14.21 -5.38
CA PHE A 295 -0.28 13.11 -5.80
C PHE A 295 0.26 13.39 -7.20
N ASN A 296 1.56 13.24 -7.37
CA ASN A 296 2.23 13.41 -8.66
C ASN A 296 2.43 12.06 -9.34
N ILE A 297 1.69 11.83 -10.43
CA ILE A 297 1.71 10.56 -11.17
C ILE A 297 3.07 10.33 -11.83
N ASP A 298 3.74 11.40 -12.29
CA ASP A 298 5.05 11.29 -12.94
C ASP A 298 6.13 10.86 -11.93
N ASN A 299 6.07 11.36 -10.69
CA ASN A 299 6.98 10.91 -9.64
C ASN A 299 6.76 9.40 -9.34
N PHE A 300 5.53 8.95 -9.28
CA PHE A 300 5.23 7.52 -9.13
C PHE A 300 5.76 6.69 -10.30
N ALA A 301 5.54 7.15 -11.52
CA ALA A 301 6.03 6.49 -12.73
C ALA A 301 7.58 6.44 -12.78
N ASN A 302 8.25 7.52 -12.39
CA ASN A 302 9.70 7.58 -12.32
C ASN A 302 10.26 6.61 -11.26
N SER A 303 9.64 6.56 -10.08
CA SER A 303 10.00 5.59 -9.04
C SER A 303 9.75 4.14 -9.48
N LEU A 304 8.66 3.89 -10.22
CA LEU A 304 8.39 2.57 -10.81
C LEU A 304 9.49 2.15 -11.78
N ASP A 305 9.89 3.03 -12.69
CA ASP A 305 10.99 2.74 -13.63
C ASP A 305 12.32 2.54 -12.90
N ALA A 306 12.59 3.30 -11.84
CA ALA A 306 13.77 3.12 -11.01
C ALA A 306 13.81 1.76 -10.29
N VAL A 307 12.68 1.30 -9.76
CA VAL A 307 12.54 -0.04 -9.17
C VAL A 307 12.76 -1.11 -10.23
N MET A 308 12.10 -0.99 -11.38
CA MET A 308 12.21 -1.97 -12.46
C MET A 308 13.63 -2.05 -13.04
N ALA A 309 14.33 -0.92 -13.15
CA ALA A 309 15.72 -0.89 -13.60
C ALA A 309 16.66 -1.66 -12.65
N LYS A 310 16.39 -1.66 -11.34
CA LYS A 310 17.16 -2.41 -10.34
C LYS A 310 16.84 -3.90 -10.32
N LEU A 311 15.60 -4.26 -10.63
CA LEU A 311 15.17 -5.66 -10.68
C LEU A 311 15.61 -6.36 -11.99
N GLY A 312 15.92 -5.61 -13.05
CA GLY A 312 16.16 -6.14 -14.38
C GLY A 312 14.89 -6.72 -15.02
N THR A 313 14.95 -7.00 -16.32
CA THR A 313 13.91 -7.79 -16.97
C THR A 313 14.27 -9.29 -16.88
N PRO A 314 13.30 -10.22 -16.94
CA PRO A 314 13.58 -11.66 -16.97
C PRO A 314 14.63 -12.05 -18.03
N ASP A 315 14.60 -11.38 -19.18
CA ASP A 315 15.55 -11.61 -20.28
C ASP A 315 16.98 -11.16 -19.92
N GLN A 316 17.13 -10.07 -19.16
CA GLN A 316 18.43 -9.56 -18.71
C GLN A 316 19.05 -10.43 -17.61
N VAL A 317 18.22 -10.96 -16.71
CA VAL A 317 18.66 -11.87 -15.65
C VAL A 317 19.12 -13.20 -16.24
N GLN A 318 18.39 -13.71 -17.25
CA GLN A 318 18.75 -14.97 -17.92
C GLN A 318 20.03 -14.83 -18.76
N ALA A 319 20.27 -13.68 -19.37
CA ALA A 319 21.52 -13.39 -20.11
C ALA A 319 22.75 -13.23 -19.19
N ALA A 320 22.59 -12.82 -17.95
CA ALA A 320 23.66 -12.68 -16.97
C ALA A 320 24.12 -14.01 -16.34
N HIS A 321 23.32 -15.08 -16.50
CA HIS A 321 23.60 -16.42 -15.97
C HIS A 321 24.08 -17.40 -17.07
N GLN A 322 24.29 -16.95 -18.31
CA GLN A 322 24.90 -17.67 -19.42
C GLN A 322 26.32 -17.18 -19.69
#